data_cc650dec4175efb47a91cc04089ce7f1
#
_entry.id   cc650dec4175efb47a91cc04089ce7f1
#
_cell.length_a   1.000
_cell.length_b   1.000
_cell.length_c   1.000
_cell.angle_alpha   90.00
_cell.angle_beta   90.00
_cell.angle_gamma   90.00
#
_symmetry.space_group_name_H-M   'P 1'
#
loop_
_entity.id
_entity.type
_entity.pdbx_description
1 polymer ?
#
loop_
_entity_poly.entity_id
_entity_poly.type
_entity_poly.pdbx_seq_one_letter_code
_entity_poly.pdbx_strand_id
1 'polypeptide(L)'
;DTLRMYEMFLGPVEQSKPWDTNGIDGVHRFIRKFWSLFYSRTDEYLVKDEPATKEELKALHKLIKKVTGDIEQFSYNTSVSAFMICVNELFNLKCNKKEVLEQLVIVLAPFAPHVCEELWDVLGHETSVCDAGWPAYNEEYLKEDTINYTISFNGKARFNMEFAADETSEAIQAAVLADERSQKWIEGKTPKKIIVVPKKIVNVVV
;
A
#
# COMPACT_ATOMS: atom_id res chain seq x y z
N ASP A 1 -7.10 -16.63 -14.96
CA ASP A 1 -6.95 -15.57 -13.95
C ASP A 1 -6.66 -14.20 -14.57
N THR A 2 -5.80 -14.15 -15.60
CA THR A 2 -5.49 -12.89 -16.29
C THR A 2 -6.73 -12.25 -16.92
N LEU A 3 -7.51 -13.04 -17.68
CA LEU A 3 -8.74 -12.57 -18.31
C LEU A 3 -9.75 -12.13 -17.24
N ARG A 4 -9.99 -12.97 -16.24
CA ARG A 4 -10.92 -12.72 -15.15
C ARG A 4 -10.61 -11.41 -14.41
N MET A 5 -9.34 -11.22 -14.01
CA MET A 5 -8.93 -9.97 -13.36
C MET A 5 -9.00 -8.77 -14.28
N TYR A 6 -8.70 -8.95 -15.57
CA TYR A 6 -8.77 -7.88 -16.55
C TYR A 6 -10.21 -7.37 -16.74
N GLU A 7 -11.19 -8.25 -16.82
CA GLU A 7 -12.61 -7.88 -16.87
C GLU A 7 -13.02 -7.05 -15.67
N MET A 8 -12.61 -7.46 -14.46
CA MET A 8 -12.86 -6.70 -13.23
C MET A 8 -12.11 -5.37 -13.18
N PHE A 9 -10.95 -5.26 -13.84
CA PHE A 9 -10.11 -4.06 -13.82
C PHE A 9 -10.55 -2.96 -14.79
N LEU A 10 -11.27 -3.30 -15.85
CA LEU A 10 -11.68 -2.36 -16.92
C LEU A 10 -12.41 -1.11 -16.43
N GLY A 11 -13.14 -1.20 -15.33
CA GLY A 11 -13.84 -0.06 -14.74
C GLY A 11 -14.96 -0.47 -13.79
N PRO A 12 -15.71 0.50 -13.25
CA PRO A 12 -16.87 0.22 -12.41
C PRO A 12 -17.89 -0.68 -13.12
N VAL A 13 -18.50 -1.62 -12.37
CA VAL A 13 -19.44 -2.63 -12.90
C VAL A 13 -20.63 -2.01 -13.62
N GLU A 14 -21.09 -0.84 -13.16
CA GLU A 14 -22.24 -0.13 -13.73
C GLU A 14 -21.93 0.61 -15.03
N GLN A 15 -20.67 0.70 -15.43
CA GLN A 15 -20.24 1.46 -16.60
C GLN A 15 -19.88 0.55 -17.76
N SER A 16 -20.47 0.81 -18.92
CA SER A 16 -20.02 0.19 -20.17
C SER A 16 -18.60 0.65 -20.51
N LYS A 17 -17.72 -0.29 -20.84
CA LYS A 17 -16.33 -0.03 -21.26
C LYS A 17 -16.06 -0.76 -22.57
N PRO A 18 -15.41 -0.11 -23.55
CA PRO A 18 -14.96 -0.80 -24.75
C PRO A 18 -13.88 -1.81 -24.37
N TRP A 19 -13.93 -2.98 -25.03
CA TRP A 19 -12.87 -3.97 -24.89
C TRP A 19 -11.56 -3.47 -25.53
N ASP A 20 -10.47 -3.50 -24.76
CA ASP A 20 -9.12 -3.17 -25.23
C ASP A 20 -8.20 -4.37 -25.00
N THR A 21 -7.74 -5.01 -26.08
CA THR A 21 -6.86 -6.17 -26.02
C THR A 21 -5.46 -5.84 -25.48
N ASN A 22 -5.04 -4.59 -25.51
CA ASN A 22 -3.68 -4.21 -25.09
C ASN A 22 -3.55 -4.10 -23.54
N GLY A 23 -4.65 -3.81 -22.85
CA GLY A 23 -4.65 -3.62 -21.39
C GLY A 23 -4.39 -4.89 -20.58
N ILE A 24 -4.66 -6.07 -21.15
CA ILE A 24 -4.56 -7.36 -20.47
C ILE A 24 -3.13 -7.71 -20.04
N ASP A 25 -2.11 -7.22 -20.77
CA ASP A 25 -0.71 -7.47 -20.45
C ASP A 25 -0.30 -6.91 -19.09
N GLY A 26 -0.93 -5.81 -18.68
CA GLY A 26 -0.70 -5.21 -17.35
C GLY A 26 -1.08 -6.17 -16.23
N VAL A 27 -2.23 -6.83 -16.37
CA VAL A 27 -2.74 -7.81 -15.40
C VAL A 27 -1.89 -9.08 -15.43
N HIS A 28 -1.49 -9.56 -16.62
CA HIS A 28 -0.60 -10.71 -16.72
C HIS A 28 0.76 -10.47 -16.04
N ARG A 29 1.35 -9.29 -16.23
CA ARG A 29 2.58 -8.89 -15.52
C ARG A 29 2.39 -8.82 -14.01
N PHE A 30 1.22 -8.38 -13.54
CA PHE A 30 0.88 -8.39 -12.12
C PHE A 30 0.88 -9.82 -11.56
N ILE A 31 0.18 -10.79 -12.20
CA ILE A 31 0.13 -12.19 -11.76
C ILE A 31 1.54 -12.79 -11.71
N ARG A 32 2.37 -12.54 -12.72
CA ARG A 32 3.77 -12.95 -12.70
C ARG A 32 4.58 -12.34 -11.56
N LYS A 33 4.33 -11.07 -11.24
CA LYS A 33 4.98 -10.41 -10.12
C LYS A 33 4.50 -10.97 -8.78
N PHE A 34 3.21 -11.26 -8.66
CA PHE A 34 2.66 -11.94 -7.48
C PHE A 34 3.31 -13.31 -7.27
N TRP A 35 3.41 -14.14 -8.33
CA TRP A 35 4.11 -15.41 -8.30
C TRP A 35 5.56 -15.27 -7.84
N SER A 36 6.25 -14.22 -8.24
CA SER A 36 7.66 -13.97 -7.87
C SER A 36 7.89 -13.63 -6.39
N LEU A 37 6.84 -13.47 -5.57
CA LEU A 37 6.98 -13.43 -4.10
C LEU A 37 7.21 -14.81 -3.51
N PHE A 38 6.81 -15.88 -4.21
CA PHE A 38 6.89 -17.28 -3.76
C PHE A 38 8.06 -18.02 -4.39
N TYR A 39 8.39 -17.69 -5.63
CA TYR A 39 9.43 -18.38 -6.41
C TYR A 39 10.42 -17.40 -7.03
N SER A 40 11.69 -17.79 -7.03
CA SER A 40 12.73 -17.08 -7.75
C SER A 40 12.58 -17.29 -9.28
N ARG A 41 13.41 -16.61 -10.07
CA ARG A 41 13.48 -16.84 -11.53
C ARG A 41 14.01 -18.21 -11.91
N THR A 42 14.63 -18.92 -10.98
CA THR A 42 15.17 -20.28 -11.12
C THR A 42 14.28 -21.31 -10.44
N ASP A 43 13.01 -20.98 -10.22
CA ASP A 43 11.98 -21.82 -9.58
C ASP A 43 12.36 -22.31 -8.17
N GLU A 44 13.19 -21.57 -7.46
CA GLU A 44 13.50 -21.80 -6.06
C GLU A 44 12.40 -21.25 -5.17
N TYR A 45 11.89 -22.06 -4.24
CA TYR A 45 10.87 -21.64 -3.28
C TYR A 45 11.46 -20.68 -2.24
N LEU A 46 10.86 -19.51 -2.08
CA LEU A 46 11.40 -18.40 -1.29
C LEU A 46 10.72 -18.21 0.07
N VAL A 47 9.53 -18.79 0.26
CA VAL A 47 8.71 -18.51 1.45
C VAL A 47 9.35 -19.07 2.69
N LYS A 48 9.32 -18.29 3.77
CA LYS A 48 9.90 -18.61 5.06
C LYS A 48 8.88 -18.44 6.18
N ASP A 49 8.96 -19.29 7.16
CA ASP A 49 8.19 -19.20 8.40
C ASP A 49 8.96 -18.34 9.43
N GLU A 50 9.05 -17.05 9.13
CA GLU A 50 9.67 -16.03 9.94
C GLU A 50 8.64 -14.93 10.22
N PRO A 51 8.71 -14.23 11.37
CA PRO A 51 7.78 -13.14 11.68
C PRO A 51 7.90 -12.01 10.65
N ALA A 52 6.74 -11.45 10.29
CA ALA A 52 6.68 -10.32 9.39
C ALA A 52 7.13 -9.01 10.05
N THR A 53 7.63 -8.09 9.25
CA THR A 53 7.93 -6.74 9.69
C THR A 53 6.66 -5.90 9.80
N LYS A 54 6.73 -4.79 10.52
CA LYS A 54 5.60 -3.86 10.68
C LYS A 54 5.16 -3.28 9.33
N GLU A 55 6.10 -3.00 8.44
CA GLU A 55 5.86 -2.48 7.09
C GLU A 55 5.14 -3.51 6.21
N GLU A 56 5.54 -4.78 6.28
CA GLU A 56 4.89 -5.88 5.56
C GLU A 56 3.45 -6.08 6.04
N LEU A 57 3.23 -6.10 7.36
CA LEU A 57 1.90 -6.20 7.95
C LEU A 57 1.05 -4.97 7.60
N LYS A 58 1.62 -3.76 7.61
CA LYS A 58 0.92 -2.54 7.21
C LYS A 58 0.42 -2.62 5.77
N ALA A 59 1.28 -3.05 4.83
CA ALA A 59 0.90 -3.21 3.43
C ALA A 59 -0.25 -4.22 3.27
N LEU A 60 -0.16 -5.37 3.94
CA LEU A 60 -1.18 -6.41 3.93
C LEU A 60 -2.52 -5.92 4.52
N HIS A 61 -2.52 -5.40 5.73
CA HIS A 61 -3.76 -5.00 6.41
C HIS A 61 -4.45 -3.80 5.73
N LYS A 62 -3.69 -2.91 5.09
CA LYS A 62 -4.22 -1.87 4.23
C LYS A 62 -4.96 -2.45 3.02
N LEU A 63 -4.40 -3.50 2.41
CA LEU A 63 -5.04 -4.23 1.32
C LEU A 63 -6.33 -4.91 1.80
N ILE A 64 -6.28 -5.70 2.90
CA ILE A 64 -7.44 -6.44 3.42
C ILE A 64 -8.60 -5.45 3.67
N LYS A 65 -8.34 -4.34 4.37
CA LYS A 65 -9.35 -3.32 4.64
C LYS A 65 -9.96 -2.76 3.35
N LYS A 66 -9.10 -2.42 2.38
CA LYS A 66 -9.52 -1.85 1.11
C LYS A 66 -10.37 -2.82 0.30
N VAL A 67 -9.90 -4.05 0.12
CA VAL A 67 -10.58 -5.06 -0.69
C VAL A 67 -11.91 -5.50 -0.06
N THR A 68 -11.96 -5.65 1.27
CA THR A 68 -13.20 -5.96 1.99
C THR A 68 -14.29 -4.91 1.67
N GLY A 69 -13.98 -3.62 1.83
CA GLY A 69 -14.93 -2.56 1.53
C GLY A 69 -15.27 -2.44 0.04
N ASP A 70 -14.31 -2.71 -0.84
CA ASP A 70 -14.54 -2.68 -2.29
C ASP A 70 -15.48 -3.80 -2.77
N ILE A 71 -15.35 -5.01 -2.21
CA ILE A 71 -16.22 -6.15 -2.53
C ILE A 71 -17.66 -5.83 -2.11
N GLU A 72 -17.87 -5.29 -0.91
CA GLU A 72 -19.18 -4.88 -0.41
C GLU A 72 -19.86 -3.82 -1.30
N GLN A 73 -19.06 -2.97 -1.96
CA GLN A 73 -19.50 -1.89 -2.83
C GLN A 73 -19.43 -2.24 -4.32
N PHE A 74 -19.11 -3.48 -4.69
CA PHE A 74 -18.88 -3.92 -6.07
C PHE A 74 -17.83 -3.10 -6.85
N SER A 75 -16.86 -2.52 -6.12
CA SER A 75 -15.79 -1.69 -6.68
C SER A 75 -14.55 -2.54 -7.05
N TYR A 76 -14.72 -3.58 -7.85
CA TYR A 76 -13.69 -4.56 -8.17
C TYR A 76 -12.46 -3.98 -8.88
N ASN A 77 -12.64 -2.95 -9.69
CA ASN A 77 -11.56 -2.28 -10.39
C ASN A 77 -10.57 -1.61 -9.43
N THR A 78 -11.06 -1.06 -8.32
CA THR A 78 -10.20 -0.47 -7.28
C THR A 78 -9.52 -1.54 -6.43
N SER A 79 -10.14 -2.70 -6.24
CA SER A 79 -9.51 -3.87 -5.62
C SER A 79 -8.31 -4.34 -6.44
N VAL A 80 -8.45 -4.49 -7.77
CA VAL A 80 -7.33 -4.91 -8.64
C VAL A 80 -6.17 -3.92 -8.55
N SER A 81 -6.46 -2.62 -8.54
CA SER A 81 -5.44 -1.59 -8.33
C SER A 81 -4.76 -1.72 -6.95
N ALA A 82 -5.53 -2.00 -5.89
CA ALA A 82 -5.01 -2.18 -4.54
C ALA A 82 -4.08 -3.41 -4.44
N PHE A 83 -4.42 -4.52 -5.11
CA PHE A 83 -3.53 -5.68 -5.23
C PHE A 83 -2.21 -5.33 -5.89
N MET A 84 -2.24 -4.57 -6.99
CA MET A 84 -1.02 -4.14 -7.68
C MET A 84 -0.12 -3.29 -6.78
N ILE A 85 -0.70 -2.39 -6.01
CA ILE A 85 0.04 -1.54 -5.04
C ILE A 85 0.66 -2.42 -3.96
N CYS A 86 -0.12 -3.28 -3.30
CA CYS A 86 0.36 -4.13 -2.22
C CYS A 86 1.48 -5.07 -2.66
N VAL A 87 1.31 -5.77 -3.79
CA VAL A 87 2.34 -6.66 -4.35
C VAL A 87 3.61 -5.88 -4.70
N ASN A 88 3.49 -4.64 -5.20
CA ASN A 88 4.66 -3.80 -5.44
C ASN A 88 5.38 -3.41 -4.14
N GLU A 89 4.64 -3.05 -3.08
CA GLU A 89 5.20 -2.75 -1.77
C GLU A 89 5.91 -3.98 -1.18
N LEU A 90 5.25 -5.13 -1.12
CA LEU A 90 5.82 -6.37 -0.60
C LEU A 90 7.05 -6.83 -1.40
N PHE A 91 7.03 -6.68 -2.72
CA PHE A 91 8.18 -6.98 -3.57
C PHE A 91 9.39 -6.07 -3.26
N ASN A 92 9.16 -4.78 -3.05
CA ASN A 92 10.21 -3.82 -2.70
C ASN A 92 10.78 -4.09 -1.30
N LEU A 93 9.94 -4.54 -0.36
CA LEU A 93 10.33 -4.98 0.98
C LEU A 93 11.02 -6.35 0.95
N LYS A 94 11.05 -7.05 -0.20
CA LYS A 94 11.53 -8.43 -0.35
C LYS A 94 10.81 -9.39 0.60
N CYS A 95 9.51 -9.15 0.79
CA CYS A 95 8.68 -9.96 1.66
C CYS A 95 8.61 -11.40 1.15
N ASN A 96 8.91 -12.33 2.03
CA ASN A 96 8.79 -13.77 1.81
C ASN A 96 8.20 -14.48 3.04
N LYS A 97 7.45 -13.76 3.87
CA LYS A 97 6.92 -14.27 5.14
C LYS A 97 5.62 -15.02 4.91
N LYS A 98 5.57 -16.29 5.35
CA LYS A 98 4.42 -17.17 5.18
C LYS A 98 3.12 -16.52 5.65
N GLU A 99 3.11 -15.95 6.86
CA GLU A 99 1.92 -15.32 7.46
C GLU A 99 1.33 -14.16 6.62
N VAL A 100 2.17 -13.42 5.88
CA VAL A 100 1.74 -12.33 5.00
C VAL A 100 1.21 -12.88 3.68
N LEU A 101 1.97 -13.81 3.08
CA LEU A 101 1.68 -14.35 1.76
C LEU A 101 0.44 -15.25 1.78
N GLU A 102 0.21 -15.98 2.85
CA GLU A 102 -0.98 -16.80 3.08
C GLU A 102 -2.27 -15.97 3.08
N GLN A 103 -2.30 -14.89 3.82
CA GLN A 103 -3.44 -13.97 3.85
C GLN A 103 -3.63 -13.24 2.51
N LEU A 104 -2.54 -12.88 1.83
CA LEU A 104 -2.58 -12.28 0.51
C LEU A 104 -3.23 -13.23 -0.52
N VAL A 105 -2.89 -14.53 -0.48
CA VAL A 105 -3.50 -15.57 -1.31
C VAL A 105 -5.01 -15.65 -1.08
N ILE A 106 -5.46 -15.68 0.17
CA ILE A 106 -6.90 -15.74 0.51
C ILE A 106 -7.63 -14.52 -0.07
N VAL A 107 -7.09 -13.31 0.13
CA VAL A 107 -7.75 -12.06 -0.32
C VAL A 107 -7.79 -11.95 -1.84
N LEU A 108 -6.80 -12.49 -2.54
CA LEU A 108 -6.73 -12.48 -4.00
C LEU A 108 -7.56 -13.60 -4.65
N ALA A 109 -7.85 -14.71 -3.95
CA ALA A 109 -8.52 -15.88 -4.50
C ALA A 109 -9.84 -15.60 -5.26
N PRO A 110 -10.74 -14.69 -4.79
CA PRO A 110 -11.94 -14.35 -5.55
C PRO A 110 -11.67 -13.75 -6.94
N PHE A 111 -10.51 -13.13 -7.12
CA PHE A 111 -10.11 -12.45 -8.34
C PHE A 111 -9.25 -13.33 -9.26
N ALA A 112 -8.40 -14.18 -8.69
CA ALA A 112 -7.46 -15.04 -9.41
C ALA A 112 -7.41 -16.45 -8.76
N PRO A 113 -8.52 -17.22 -8.84
CA PRO A 113 -8.66 -18.47 -8.08
C PRO A 113 -7.63 -19.54 -8.43
N HIS A 114 -7.22 -19.68 -9.69
CA HIS A 114 -6.34 -20.78 -10.08
C HIS A 114 -4.92 -20.61 -9.55
N VAL A 115 -4.33 -19.42 -9.70
CA VAL A 115 -3.00 -19.14 -9.15
C VAL A 115 -3.00 -19.16 -7.61
N CYS A 116 -4.10 -18.74 -7.01
CA CYS A 116 -4.23 -18.76 -5.55
C CYS A 116 -4.39 -20.18 -5.00
N GLU A 117 -5.14 -21.05 -5.67
CA GLU A 117 -5.27 -22.45 -5.28
C GLU A 117 -3.92 -23.18 -5.36
N GLU A 118 -3.17 -22.99 -6.44
CA GLU A 118 -1.81 -23.56 -6.59
C GLU A 118 -0.88 -23.11 -5.48
N LEU A 119 -0.88 -21.79 -5.16
CA LEU A 119 -0.02 -21.27 -4.12
C LEU A 119 -0.49 -21.66 -2.71
N TRP A 120 -1.77 -21.90 -2.51
CA TRP A 120 -2.34 -22.39 -1.27
C TRP A 120 -1.88 -23.84 -0.96
N ASP A 121 -1.89 -24.70 -1.96
CA ASP A 121 -1.33 -26.05 -1.86
C ASP A 121 0.17 -26.02 -1.55
N VAL A 122 0.92 -25.17 -2.24
CA VAL A 122 2.37 -25.00 -2.03
C VAL A 122 2.70 -24.48 -0.63
N LEU A 123 1.82 -23.68 -0.03
CA LEU A 123 1.95 -23.22 1.37
C LEU A 123 1.70 -24.34 2.40
N GLY A 124 1.25 -25.51 1.94
CA GLY A 124 1.07 -26.73 2.76
C GLY A 124 -0.35 -26.94 3.27
N HIS A 125 -1.36 -26.38 2.61
CA HIS A 125 -2.76 -26.58 2.96
C HIS A 125 -3.37 -27.73 2.18
N GLU A 126 -4.14 -28.60 2.82
CA GLU A 126 -4.80 -29.77 2.24
C GLU A 126 -6.24 -29.47 1.74
N THR A 127 -6.78 -28.31 2.09
CA THR A 127 -8.13 -27.85 1.70
C THR A 127 -8.05 -26.77 0.63
N SER A 128 -9.16 -26.52 -0.07
CA SER A 128 -9.23 -25.43 -1.04
C SER A 128 -9.08 -24.06 -0.36
N VAL A 129 -8.44 -23.11 -1.04
CA VAL A 129 -8.38 -21.71 -0.59
C VAL A 129 -9.78 -21.11 -0.46
N CYS A 130 -10.77 -21.62 -1.17
CA CYS A 130 -12.17 -21.20 -1.07
C CYS A 130 -12.80 -21.53 0.29
N ASP A 131 -12.26 -22.49 1.03
CA ASP A 131 -12.72 -22.87 2.39
C ASP A 131 -12.02 -22.08 3.48
N ALA A 132 -11.01 -21.28 3.13
CA ALA A 132 -10.29 -20.44 4.06
C ALA A 132 -11.16 -19.27 4.55
N GLY A 133 -11.06 -18.98 5.85
CA GLY A 133 -11.74 -17.83 6.43
C GLY A 133 -11.20 -16.49 5.90
N TRP A 134 -12.08 -15.54 5.56
CA TRP A 134 -11.65 -14.21 5.16
C TRP A 134 -10.86 -13.52 6.27
N PRO A 135 -9.66 -13.00 6.00
CA PRO A 135 -8.82 -12.41 7.03
C PRO A 135 -9.38 -11.08 7.54
N ALA A 136 -9.35 -10.91 8.87
CA ALA A 136 -9.68 -9.63 9.48
C ALA A 136 -8.48 -8.67 9.43
N TYR A 137 -8.72 -7.41 9.12
CA TYR A 137 -7.66 -6.41 9.22
C TYR A 137 -7.54 -5.88 10.66
N ASN A 138 -6.31 -5.51 11.05
CA ASN A 138 -6.03 -4.89 12.35
C ASN A 138 -5.69 -3.40 12.14
N GLU A 139 -6.48 -2.52 12.77
CA GLU A 139 -6.31 -1.06 12.72
C GLU A 139 -4.96 -0.59 13.31
N GLU A 140 -4.35 -1.37 14.20
CA GLU A 140 -3.06 -0.99 14.78
C GLU A 140 -1.94 -0.94 13.75
N TYR A 141 -1.95 -1.86 12.78
CA TYR A 141 -0.98 -1.85 11.68
C TYR A 141 -1.22 -0.73 10.67
N LEU A 142 -2.41 -0.11 10.67
CA LEU A 142 -2.76 0.98 9.77
C LEU A 142 -2.35 2.35 10.31
N LYS A 143 -1.97 2.45 11.59
CA LYS A 143 -1.49 3.70 12.17
C LYS A 143 -0.18 4.11 11.48
N GLU A 144 -0.14 5.35 11.05
CA GLU A 144 1.09 5.93 10.53
C GLU A 144 1.95 6.36 11.73
N ASP A 145 3.17 5.85 11.80
CA ASP A 145 4.13 6.27 12.83
C ASP A 145 4.70 7.64 12.52
N THR A 146 4.80 7.98 11.23
CA THR A 146 5.31 9.28 10.77
C THR A 146 4.36 9.90 9.75
N ILE A 147 4.33 11.21 9.74
CA ILE A 147 3.56 12.01 8.78
C ILE A 147 4.50 12.93 8.05
N ASN A 148 4.41 12.94 6.73
CA ASN A 148 5.20 13.82 5.89
C ASN A 148 4.48 15.15 5.71
N TYR A 149 5.06 16.21 6.28
CA TYR A 149 4.57 17.57 6.17
C TYR A 149 5.27 18.32 5.04
N THR A 150 4.49 18.96 4.18
CA THR A 150 5.05 19.90 3.21
C THR A 150 5.35 21.23 3.91
N ILE A 151 6.62 21.67 3.88
CA ILE A 151 7.04 22.93 4.47
C ILE A 151 6.98 24.02 3.42
N SER A 152 6.21 25.07 3.72
CA SER A 152 5.96 26.21 2.85
C SER A 152 6.43 27.50 3.50
N PHE A 153 6.93 28.42 2.67
CA PHE A 153 7.27 29.79 3.06
C PHE A 153 6.45 30.76 2.24
N ASN A 154 5.70 31.63 2.91
CA ASN A 154 4.79 32.60 2.27
C ASN A 154 3.86 31.94 1.25
N GLY A 155 3.33 30.74 1.57
CA GLY A 155 2.40 29.98 0.74
C GLY A 155 3.04 29.16 -0.40
N LYS A 156 4.36 29.20 -0.58
CA LYS A 156 5.07 28.41 -1.59
C LYS A 156 5.76 27.21 -0.95
N ALA A 157 5.40 25.99 -1.38
CA ALA A 157 6.03 24.73 -0.94
C ALA A 157 7.53 24.71 -1.30
N ARG A 158 8.37 24.24 -0.38
CA ARG A 158 9.83 24.25 -0.54
C ARG A 158 10.46 22.87 -0.35
N PHE A 159 10.11 22.16 0.71
CA PHE A 159 10.63 20.83 1.00
C PHE A 159 9.65 20.08 1.91
N ASN A 160 9.92 18.81 2.15
CA ASN A 160 9.14 17.98 3.05
C ASN A 160 9.97 17.61 4.28
N MET A 161 9.28 17.45 5.42
CA MET A 161 9.84 16.92 6.68
C MET A 161 8.90 15.87 7.25
N GLU A 162 9.48 14.79 7.77
CA GLU A 162 8.75 13.75 8.47
C GLU A 162 8.75 14.02 9.97
N PHE A 163 7.58 13.88 10.59
CA PHE A 163 7.39 13.99 12.03
C PHE A 163 6.64 12.77 12.54
N ALA A 164 6.80 12.44 13.81
CA ALA A 164 5.98 11.43 14.45
C ALA A 164 4.49 11.80 14.35
N ALA A 165 3.61 10.79 14.21
CA ALA A 165 2.18 11.03 14.00
C ALA A 165 1.49 11.70 15.20
N ASP A 166 2.09 11.56 16.38
CA ASP A 166 1.67 12.12 17.67
C ASP A 166 2.47 13.39 18.06
N GLU A 167 3.33 13.90 17.17
CA GLU A 167 4.14 15.07 17.43
C GLU A 167 3.27 16.32 17.64
N THR A 168 3.64 17.13 18.62
CA THR A 168 2.90 18.36 18.93
C THR A 168 3.15 19.46 17.90
N SER A 169 2.16 20.33 17.71
CA SER A 169 2.31 21.47 16.77
C SER A 169 3.49 22.38 17.15
N GLU A 170 3.77 22.54 18.43
CA GLU A 170 4.87 23.33 18.95
C GLU A 170 6.23 22.70 18.61
N ALA A 171 6.36 21.38 18.78
CA ALA A 171 7.57 20.65 18.44
C ALA A 171 7.82 20.65 16.91
N ILE A 172 6.77 20.48 16.11
CA ILE A 172 6.83 20.62 14.65
C ILE A 172 7.33 22.02 14.24
N GLN A 173 6.78 23.09 14.84
CA GLN A 173 7.21 24.46 14.56
C GLN A 173 8.67 24.68 14.94
N ALA A 174 9.10 24.21 16.10
CA ALA A 174 10.48 24.33 16.56
C ALA A 174 11.46 23.60 15.63
N ALA A 175 11.13 22.37 15.23
CA ALA A 175 11.95 21.58 14.34
C ALA A 175 12.04 22.20 12.93
N VAL A 176 10.94 22.73 12.39
CA VAL A 176 10.93 23.43 11.10
C VAL A 176 11.80 24.66 11.13
N LEU A 177 11.78 25.42 12.23
CA LEU A 177 12.64 26.62 12.37
C LEU A 177 14.13 26.27 12.55
N ALA A 178 14.42 25.16 13.21
CA ALA A 178 15.80 24.70 13.45
C ALA A 178 16.46 24.07 12.20
N ASP A 179 15.69 23.65 11.22
CA ASP A 179 16.20 22.99 9.99
C ASP A 179 17.00 23.98 9.14
N GLU A 180 18.21 23.56 8.73
CA GLU A 180 19.11 24.39 7.90
C GLU A 180 18.48 24.84 6.58
N ARG A 181 17.59 24.01 6.00
CA ARG A 181 16.86 24.34 4.77
C ARG A 181 15.89 25.50 4.98
N SER A 182 15.34 25.64 6.19
CA SER A 182 14.44 26.73 6.56
C SER A 182 15.19 28.06 6.66
N GLN A 183 16.42 28.05 7.12
CA GLN A 183 17.24 29.26 7.31
C GLN A 183 17.42 30.06 6.02
N LYS A 184 17.53 29.37 4.87
CA LYS A 184 17.61 30.00 3.54
C LYS A 184 16.38 30.85 3.18
N TRP A 185 15.22 30.53 3.75
CA TRP A 185 13.95 31.19 3.45
C TRP A 185 13.55 32.20 4.52
N ILE A 186 14.10 32.06 5.73
CA ILE A 186 13.92 32.99 6.83
C ILE A 186 14.80 34.23 6.65
N GLU A 187 16.00 34.09 6.03
CA GLU A 187 16.92 35.19 5.73
C GLU A 187 17.26 36.06 6.97
N GLY A 188 17.32 35.45 8.15
CA GLY A 188 17.59 36.15 9.41
C GLY A 188 16.43 37.00 9.97
N LYS A 189 15.25 36.95 9.34
CA LYS A 189 14.03 37.61 9.82
C LYS A 189 13.31 36.76 10.85
N THR A 190 12.61 37.40 11.76
CA THR A 190 11.73 36.67 12.69
C THR A 190 10.42 36.32 11.98
N PRO A 191 10.00 35.04 11.94
CA PRO A 191 8.71 34.66 11.37
C PRO A 191 7.55 35.40 12.09
N LYS A 192 6.65 35.99 11.31
CA LYS A 192 5.46 36.67 11.84
C LYS A 192 4.42 35.66 12.33
N LYS A 193 4.30 34.55 11.66
CA LYS A 193 3.33 33.50 11.98
C LYS A 193 3.76 32.16 11.41
N ILE A 194 3.53 31.08 12.16
CA ILE A 194 3.70 29.70 11.69
C ILE A 194 2.35 29.01 11.82
N ILE A 195 1.85 28.48 10.72
CA ILE A 195 0.55 27.81 10.65
C ILE A 195 0.82 26.32 10.38
N VAL A 196 0.50 25.48 11.37
CA VAL A 196 0.55 24.03 11.23
C VAL A 196 -0.86 23.53 10.94
N VAL A 197 -1.05 22.95 9.75
CA VAL A 197 -2.26 22.22 9.42
C VAL A 197 -1.97 20.75 9.69
N PRO A 198 -2.61 20.10 10.66
CA PRO A 198 -2.32 18.74 11.07
C PRO A 198 -2.34 17.78 9.88
N LYS A 199 -1.35 16.89 9.82
CA LYS A 199 -1.19 15.85 8.81
C LYS A 199 -1.07 16.34 7.35
N LYS A 200 -0.71 17.59 7.13
CA LYS A 200 -0.73 18.15 5.77
C LYS A 200 0.43 19.11 5.47
N ILE A 201 0.47 20.27 6.11
CA ILE A 201 1.38 21.35 5.72
C ILE A 201 1.78 22.22 6.90
N VAL A 202 3.00 22.73 6.86
CA VAL A 202 3.45 23.82 7.73
C VAL A 202 3.75 25.04 6.86
N ASN A 203 3.12 26.17 7.14
CA ASN A 203 3.38 27.41 6.42
C ASN A 203 4.00 28.46 7.34
N VAL A 204 5.22 28.85 7.02
CA VAL A 204 5.97 29.91 7.73
C VAL A 204 5.77 31.21 6.97
N VAL A 205 5.26 32.23 7.65
CA VAL A 205 5.09 33.57 7.11
C VAL A 205 6.21 34.46 7.67
N VAL A 206 7.06 34.94 6.79
CA VAL A 206 8.23 35.78 7.10
C VAL A 206 7.98 37.23 6.71
#